data_76f8fa1be04bebcb6c8a7bc1ac71a4f3
#
_entry.id   76f8fa1be04bebcb6c8a7bc1ac71a4f3
#
_cell.length_a   1.000
_cell.length_b   1.000
_cell.length_c   1.000
_cell.angle_alpha   90.00
_cell.angle_beta   90.00
_cell.angle_gamma   90.00
#
_symmetry.space_group_name_H-M   'P 1'
#
loop_
_entity.id
_entity.type
_entity.pdbx_description
1 polymer ?
#
loop_
_entity_poly.entity_id
_entity_poly.type
_entity_poly.pdbx_seq_one_letter_code
_entity_poly.pdbx_strand_id
1 'polypeptide(L)'
;MSTYCEIAPGHPYHGPYHETEYGFPVESESVLFERLTLEIFQAGLSWLVVLKKRQGLNIAFNNFDVDQVASFTQFDIDRLRNDSSIIRNRLKIEATIYNAKSITSIRRSHGGFANWLFQKKTLNREDWSKVLKQNFKFMGEKIVGEFLMSIGYLKGAHHENCPGVV
;
A
#
# COMPACT_ATOMS: atom_id res chain seq x y z
N MET A 1 -17.50 -0.20 19.20
CA MET A 1 -16.33 0.37 18.48
C MET A 1 -16.80 0.77 17.08
N SER A 2 -16.60 2.02 16.69
CA SER A 2 -17.03 2.50 15.37
C SER A 2 -16.22 1.83 14.25
N THR A 3 -16.91 1.46 13.18
CA THR A 3 -16.28 0.89 11.98
C THR A 3 -15.70 2.00 11.11
N TYR A 4 -14.83 1.64 10.18
CA TYR A 4 -14.30 2.62 9.22
C TYR A 4 -15.40 3.23 8.34
N CYS A 5 -16.42 2.44 8.00
CA CYS A 5 -17.61 2.93 7.28
C CYS A 5 -18.42 3.99 8.05
N GLU A 6 -18.32 4.03 9.37
CA GLU A 6 -19.00 5.01 10.18
C GLU A 6 -18.20 6.30 10.38
N ILE A 7 -16.87 6.21 10.44
CA ILE A 7 -16.00 7.36 10.73
C ILE A 7 -15.48 8.08 9.49
N ALA A 8 -15.39 7.39 8.35
CA ALA A 8 -14.80 7.95 7.15
C ALA A 8 -15.70 8.94 6.38
N PRO A 9 -17.00 8.69 6.22
CA PRO A 9 -17.86 9.57 5.43
C PRO A 9 -17.85 11.01 5.94
N GLY A 10 -17.63 11.97 5.03
CA GLY A 10 -17.55 13.38 5.36
C GLY A 10 -16.23 13.85 5.99
N HIS A 11 -15.33 12.94 6.32
CA HIS A 11 -14.01 13.31 6.84
C HIS A 11 -13.09 13.76 5.68
N PRO A 12 -12.34 14.89 5.81
CA PRO A 12 -11.59 15.46 4.69
C PRO A 12 -10.49 14.55 4.13
N TYR A 13 -9.92 13.66 4.93
CA TYR A 13 -8.89 12.70 4.51
C TYR A 13 -9.43 11.28 4.33
N HIS A 14 -10.21 10.78 5.30
CA HIS A 14 -10.73 9.42 5.23
C HIS A 14 -11.84 9.25 4.19
N GLY A 15 -12.70 10.27 4.04
CA GLY A 15 -13.85 10.20 3.14
C GLY A 15 -13.47 9.85 1.70
N PRO A 16 -12.65 10.67 1.01
CA PRO A 16 -12.27 10.39 -0.36
C PRO A 16 -11.61 9.02 -0.56
N TYR A 17 -10.71 8.63 0.34
CA TYR A 17 -10.06 7.33 0.30
C TYR A 17 -11.05 6.17 0.46
N HIS A 18 -11.91 6.26 1.47
CA HIS A 18 -12.92 5.25 1.76
C HIS A 18 -13.94 5.07 0.64
N GLU A 19 -14.39 6.18 0.07
CA GLU A 19 -15.48 6.20 -0.91
C GLU A 19 -15.04 5.81 -2.33
N THR A 20 -13.78 6.10 -2.69
CA THR A 20 -13.30 5.94 -4.07
C THR A 20 -12.16 4.96 -4.26
N GLU A 21 -11.46 4.59 -3.19
CA GLU A 21 -10.25 3.75 -3.28
C GLU A 21 -10.34 2.46 -2.48
N TYR A 22 -10.69 2.55 -1.21
CA TYR A 22 -10.64 1.44 -0.26
C TYR A 22 -11.61 0.32 -0.63
N GLY A 23 -11.08 -0.86 -0.89
CA GLY A 23 -11.87 -2.05 -1.23
C GLY A 23 -12.18 -2.21 -2.71
N PHE A 24 -11.74 -1.29 -3.57
CA PHE A 24 -11.95 -1.36 -5.00
C PHE A 24 -10.73 -1.94 -5.73
N PRO A 25 -10.94 -2.69 -6.85
CA PRO A 25 -9.85 -3.24 -7.65
C PRO A 25 -8.91 -2.16 -8.19
N VAL A 26 -7.62 -2.46 -8.21
CA VAL A 26 -6.55 -1.60 -8.73
C VAL A 26 -5.73 -2.37 -9.76
N GLU A 27 -5.56 -1.81 -10.94
CA GLU A 27 -4.77 -2.40 -12.02
C GLU A 27 -3.42 -1.69 -12.25
N SER A 28 -3.34 -0.40 -11.95
CA SER A 28 -2.12 0.40 -12.10
C SER A 28 -1.02 -0.10 -11.15
N GLU A 29 0.14 -0.45 -11.70
CA GLU A 29 1.29 -0.92 -10.93
C GLU A 29 1.80 0.13 -9.94
N SER A 30 1.87 1.40 -10.35
CA SER A 30 2.28 2.49 -9.46
C SER A 30 1.29 2.71 -8.31
N VAL A 31 -0.01 2.58 -8.57
CA VAL A 31 -1.04 2.69 -7.53
C VAL A 31 -0.97 1.49 -6.59
N LEU A 32 -0.80 0.28 -7.10
CA LEU A 32 -0.60 -0.92 -6.28
C LEU A 32 0.65 -0.78 -5.38
N PHE A 33 1.74 -0.27 -5.93
CA PHE A 33 2.96 -0.02 -5.18
C PHE A 33 2.77 1.06 -4.11
N GLU A 34 2.08 2.14 -4.43
CA GLU A 34 1.71 3.16 -3.45
C GLU A 34 0.88 2.55 -2.31
N ARG A 35 -0.16 1.80 -2.63
CA ARG A 35 -1.08 1.21 -1.65
C ARG A 35 -0.35 0.24 -0.71
N LEU A 36 0.53 -0.60 -1.25
CA LEU A 36 1.39 -1.46 -0.44
C LEU A 36 2.28 -0.65 0.50
N THR A 37 2.89 0.42 -0.01
CA THR A 37 3.79 1.28 0.75
C THR A 37 3.05 2.03 1.85
N LEU A 38 1.85 2.54 1.59
CA LEU A 38 1.04 3.23 2.60
C LEU A 38 0.72 2.32 3.79
N GLU A 39 0.40 1.05 3.55
CA GLU A 39 0.16 0.07 4.62
C GLU A 39 1.43 -0.20 5.44
N ILE A 40 2.58 -0.28 4.79
CA ILE A 40 3.87 -0.44 5.47
C ILE A 40 4.16 0.77 6.36
N PHE A 41 3.96 1.98 5.85
CA PHE A 41 4.19 3.20 6.64
C PHE A 41 3.20 3.35 7.80
N GLN A 42 2.02 2.75 7.71
CA GLN A 42 1.05 2.77 8.81
C GLN A 42 1.50 1.95 10.03
N ALA A 43 2.36 0.96 9.89
CA ALA A 43 2.77 0.12 11.01
C ALA A 43 3.25 0.96 12.21
N GLY A 44 2.53 0.85 13.32
CA GLY A 44 2.77 1.65 14.54
C GLY A 44 2.20 3.07 14.53
N LEU A 45 1.46 3.46 13.49
CA LEU A 45 0.87 4.80 13.34
C LEU A 45 -0.62 4.74 13.03
N SER A 46 -1.33 5.88 13.16
CA SER A 46 -2.71 5.97 12.73
C SER A 46 -2.80 6.13 11.20
N TRP A 47 -3.89 5.62 10.61
CA TRP A 47 -4.14 5.79 9.18
C TRP A 47 -4.28 7.27 8.77
N LEU A 48 -4.83 8.10 9.64
CA LEU A 48 -4.92 9.54 9.41
C LEU A 48 -3.55 10.19 9.21
N VAL A 49 -2.55 9.80 9.99
CA VAL A 49 -1.17 10.30 9.85
C VAL A 49 -0.63 9.93 8.47
N VAL A 50 -0.85 8.70 8.02
CA VAL A 50 -0.41 8.24 6.69
C VAL A 50 -1.10 9.03 5.58
N LEU A 51 -2.43 9.20 5.66
CA LEU A 51 -3.19 9.97 4.66
C LEU A 51 -2.73 11.42 4.58
N LYS A 52 -2.42 12.05 5.71
CA LYS A 52 -1.87 13.42 5.73
C LYS A 52 -0.47 13.51 5.10
N LYS A 53 0.32 12.44 5.18
CA LYS A 53 1.67 12.36 4.58
C LYS A 53 1.66 11.80 3.15
N ARG A 54 0.51 11.37 2.64
CA ARG A 54 0.40 10.70 1.34
C ARG A 54 0.94 11.53 0.18
N GLN A 55 0.60 12.81 0.13
CA GLN A 55 1.11 13.70 -0.93
C GLN A 55 2.63 13.84 -0.87
N GLY A 56 3.19 14.02 0.32
CA GLY A 56 4.64 14.05 0.53
C GLY A 56 5.32 12.76 0.11
N LEU A 57 4.73 11.60 0.45
CA LEU A 57 5.21 10.29 0.03
C LEU A 57 5.20 10.13 -1.50
N ASN A 58 4.14 10.58 -2.17
CA ASN A 58 4.08 10.54 -3.63
C ASN A 58 5.19 11.37 -4.29
N ILE A 59 5.44 12.57 -3.79
CA ILE A 59 6.53 13.42 -4.28
C ILE A 59 7.89 12.77 -4.01
N ALA A 60 8.12 12.33 -2.78
CA ALA A 60 9.39 11.78 -2.32
C ALA A 60 9.79 10.49 -3.05
N PHE A 61 8.82 9.65 -3.42
CA PHE A 61 9.01 8.41 -4.15
C PHE A 61 8.64 8.50 -5.65
N ASN A 62 8.74 9.70 -6.23
CA ASN A 62 8.55 9.93 -7.67
C ASN A 62 7.23 9.35 -8.20
N ASN A 63 6.12 9.65 -7.51
CA ASN A 63 4.76 9.14 -7.80
C ASN A 63 4.69 7.60 -7.85
N PHE A 64 5.51 6.95 -7.05
CA PHE A 64 5.61 5.48 -6.99
C PHE A 64 5.88 4.83 -8.33
N ASP A 65 6.66 5.49 -9.18
CA ASP A 65 7.23 4.87 -10.35
C ASP A 65 8.20 3.77 -9.90
N VAL A 66 7.84 2.52 -10.18
CA VAL A 66 8.54 1.35 -9.68
C VAL A 66 10.00 1.33 -10.11
N ASP A 67 10.27 1.64 -11.40
CA ASP A 67 11.63 1.60 -11.94
C ASP A 67 12.51 2.67 -11.32
N GLN A 68 11.97 3.88 -11.14
CA GLN A 68 12.71 4.97 -10.50
C GLN A 68 13.03 4.64 -9.04
N VAL A 69 12.06 4.17 -8.26
CA VAL A 69 12.28 3.82 -6.85
C VAL A 69 13.23 2.62 -6.73
N ALA A 70 13.13 1.64 -7.62
CA ALA A 70 14.06 0.51 -7.65
C ALA A 70 15.51 0.94 -7.88
N SER A 71 15.74 2.08 -8.53
CA SER A 71 17.06 2.65 -8.81
C SER A 71 17.58 3.56 -7.69
N PHE A 72 16.81 3.82 -6.64
CA PHE A 72 17.23 4.67 -5.52
C PHE A 72 18.51 4.13 -4.87
N THR A 73 19.41 5.06 -4.53
CA THR A 73 20.70 4.78 -3.91
C THR A 73 20.74 5.26 -2.46
N GLN A 74 21.90 5.11 -1.82
CA GLN A 74 22.10 5.67 -0.47
C GLN A 74 21.86 7.18 -0.42
N PHE A 75 22.15 7.91 -1.50
CA PHE A 75 21.83 9.35 -1.61
C PHE A 75 20.32 9.59 -1.43
N ASP A 76 19.48 8.78 -2.06
CA ASP A 76 18.02 8.90 -1.93
C ASP A 76 17.55 8.52 -0.52
N ILE A 77 18.13 7.49 0.08
CA ILE A 77 17.82 7.11 1.47
C ILE A 77 18.13 8.27 2.42
N ASP A 78 19.29 8.89 2.27
CA ASP A 78 19.69 10.04 3.11
C ASP A 78 18.77 11.24 2.89
N ARG A 79 18.39 11.51 1.65
CA ARG A 79 17.42 12.56 1.29
C ARG A 79 16.07 12.29 1.97
N LEU A 80 15.54 11.09 1.87
CA LEU A 80 14.25 10.70 2.43
C LEU A 80 14.25 10.73 3.96
N ARG A 81 15.34 10.38 4.61
CA ARG A 81 15.49 10.47 6.07
C ARG A 81 15.48 11.89 6.60
N ASN A 82 15.75 12.87 5.76
CA ASN A 82 15.73 14.29 6.09
C ASN A 82 14.49 15.02 5.57
N ASP A 83 13.56 14.32 4.91
CA ASP A 83 12.35 14.90 4.34
C ASP A 83 11.23 14.94 5.39
N SER A 84 10.91 16.14 5.89
CA SER A 84 9.86 16.34 6.89
C SER A 84 8.43 16.11 6.35
N SER A 85 8.25 16.05 5.03
CA SER A 85 6.95 15.81 4.41
C SER A 85 6.52 14.34 4.47
N ILE A 86 7.43 13.44 4.85
CA ILE A 86 7.16 12.01 4.97
C ILE A 86 7.38 11.50 6.40
N ILE A 87 7.03 10.25 6.62
CA ILE A 87 7.36 9.50 7.83
C ILE A 87 8.82 9.03 7.69
N ARG A 88 9.74 9.63 8.46
CA ARG A 88 11.20 9.44 8.33
C ARG A 88 11.68 8.18 9.04
N ASN A 89 11.24 7.03 8.60
CA ASN A 89 11.63 5.74 9.16
C ASN A 89 12.55 5.02 8.16
N ARG A 90 13.82 4.84 8.52
CA ARG A 90 14.83 4.23 7.66
C ARG A 90 14.45 2.84 7.19
N LEU A 91 13.98 1.98 8.08
CA LEU A 91 13.64 0.59 7.72
C LEU A 91 12.48 0.52 6.73
N LYS A 92 11.49 1.40 6.89
CA LYS A 92 10.35 1.49 5.96
C LYS A 92 10.78 2.06 4.61
N ILE A 93 11.69 3.04 4.59
CA ILE A 93 12.27 3.60 3.36
C ILE A 93 13.04 2.50 2.60
N GLU A 94 13.94 1.80 3.28
CA GLU A 94 14.71 0.70 2.68
C GLU A 94 13.81 -0.44 2.19
N ALA A 95 12.77 -0.79 2.95
CA ALA A 95 11.78 -1.78 2.54
C ALA A 95 11.04 -1.36 1.26
N THR A 96 10.69 -0.08 1.12
CA THR A 96 10.02 0.45 -0.08
C THR A 96 10.90 0.29 -1.32
N ILE A 97 12.19 0.59 -1.21
CA ILE A 97 13.14 0.41 -2.32
C ILE A 97 13.31 -1.06 -2.67
N TYR A 98 13.47 -1.92 -1.67
CA TYR A 98 13.53 -3.37 -1.87
C TYR A 98 12.27 -3.89 -2.57
N ASN A 99 11.09 -3.45 -2.13
CA ASN A 99 9.81 -3.88 -2.69
C ASN A 99 9.65 -3.42 -4.15
N ALA A 100 10.14 -2.24 -4.50
CA ALA A 100 10.19 -1.80 -5.90
C ALA A 100 11.01 -2.76 -6.77
N LYS A 101 12.16 -3.19 -6.29
CA LYS A 101 13.00 -4.19 -7.00
C LYS A 101 12.28 -5.54 -7.14
N SER A 102 11.55 -5.96 -6.11
CA SER A 102 10.74 -7.17 -6.17
C SER A 102 9.63 -7.07 -7.22
N ILE A 103 8.97 -5.93 -7.33
CA ILE A 103 7.95 -5.69 -8.35
C ILE A 103 8.56 -5.73 -9.76
N THR A 104 9.75 -5.18 -9.98
CA THR A 104 10.42 -5.29 -11.28
C THR A 104 10.71 -6.74 -11.68
N SER A 105 11.09 -7.58 -10.71
CA SER A 105 11.30 -9.02 -10.94
C SER A 105 10.00 -9.73 -11.26
N ILE A 106 8.94 -9.43 -10.52
CA ILE A 106 7.58 -9.97 -10.76
C ILE A 106 7.08 -9.59 -12.15
N ARG A 107 7.31 -8.35 -12.57
CA ARG A 107 6.95 -7.87 -13.91
C ARG A 107 7.59 -8.72 -15.01
N ARG A 108 8.88 -9.04 -14.87
CA ARG A 108 9.61 -9.85 -15.85
C ARG A 108 9.09 -11.28 -15.96
N SER A 109 8.72 -11.89 -14.84
CA SER A 109 8.30 -13.30 -14.79
C SER A 109 6.79 -13.51 -14.98
N HIS A 110 5.96 -12.52 -14.66
CA HIS A 110 4.49 -12.67 -14.61
C HIS A 110 3.73 -11.59 -15.40
N GLY A 111 4.43 -10.72 -16.13
CA GLY A 111 3.83 -9.69 -16.96
C GLY A 111 3.32 -8.45 -16.22
N GLY A 112 3.49 -8.37 -14.89
CA GLY A 112 3.14 -7.21 -14.07
C GLY A 112 2.68 -7.58 -12.68
N PHE A 113 2.71 -6.62 -11.77
CA PHE A 113 2.29 -6.83 -10.38
C PHE A 113 0.78 -7.13 -10.28
N ALA A 114 -0.04 -6.40 -11.03
CA ALA A 114 -1.49 -6.66 -11.08
C ALA A 114 -1.81 -8.08 -11.55
N ASN A 115 -1.15 -8.54 -12.61
CA ASN A 115 -1.32 -9.89 -13.13
C ASN A 115 -0.88 -10.96 -12.13
N TRP A 116 0.25 -10.74 -11.47
CA TRP A 116 0.76 -11.65 -10.43
C TRP A 116 -0.23 -11.80 -9.26
N LEU A 117 -0.81 -10.69 -8.80
CA LEU A 117 -1.85 -10.70 -7.78
C LEU A 117 -3.10 -11.45 -8.26
N PHE A 118 -3.54 -11.15 -9.47
CA PHE A 118 -4.74 -11.78 -10.07
C PHE A 118 -4.60 -13.31 -10.20
N GLN A 119 -3.43 -13.79 -10.58
CA GLN A 119 -3.16 -15.23 -10.67
C GLN A 119 -3.29 -15.95 -9.32
N LYS A 120 -3.19 -15.22 -8.22
CA LYS A 120 -3.25 -15.74 -6.85
C LYS A 120 -4.56 -15.43 -6.13
N LYS A 121 -5.56 -14.94 -6.84
CA LYS A 121 -6.84 -14.45 -6.26
C LYS A 121 -7.63 -15.50 -5.46
N THR A 122 -7.36 -16.77 -5.67
CA THR A 122 -8.03 -17.87 -4.97
C THR A 122 -7.33 -18.33 -3.69
N LEU A 123 -6.17 -17.76 -3.37
CA LEU A 123 -5.45 -18.07 -2.15
C LEU A 123 -6.26 -17.65 -0.93
N ASN A 124 -6.19 -18.43 0.14
CA ASN A 124 -6.70 -18.05 1.44
C ASN A 124 -5.73 -17.04 2.11
N ARG A 125 -6.16 -16.44 3.23
CA ARG A 125 -5.38 -15.41 3.92
C ARG A 125 -4.00 -15.91 4.38
N GLU A 126 -3.91 -17.14 4.86
CA GLU A 126 -2.65 -17.73 5.31
C GLU A 126 -1.65 -17.89 4.16
N ASP A 127 -2.09 -18.42 3.03
CA ASP A 127 -1.25 -18.60 1.86
C ASP A 127 -0.85 -17.26 1.23
N TRP A 128 -1.74 -16.29 1.21
CA TRP A 128 -1.41 -14.91 0.85
C TRP A 128 -0.28 -14.34 1.72
N SER A 129 -0.36 -14.54 3.04
CA SER A 129 0.68 -14.08 3.96
C SER A 129 2.05 -14.69 3.63
N LYS A 130 2.09 -16.00 3.35
CA LYS A 130 3.31 -16.69 2.95
C LYS A 130 3.90 -16.11 1.66
N VAL A 131 3.07 -15.97 0.63
CA VAL A 131 3.50 -15.47 -0.68
C VAL A 131 3.99 -14.02 -0.60
N LEU A 132 3.28 -13.15 0.09
CA LEU A 132 3.68 -11.75 0.22
C LEU A 132 4.95 -11.59 1.07
N LYS A 133 5.09 -12.34 2.15
CA LYS A 133 6.32 -12.36 2.96
C LYS A 133 7.55 -12.85 2.20
N GLN A 134 7.38 -13.80 1.27
CA GLN A 134 8.46 -14.30 0.44
C GLN A 134 8.97 -13.28 -0.57
N ASN A 135 8.12 -12.36 -1.00
CA ASN A 135 8.43 -11.43 -2.09
C ASN A 135 8.69 -10.00 -1.61
N PHE A 136 8.16 -9.61 -0.45
CA PHE A 136 8.21 -8.24 0.04
C PHE A 136 8.70 -8.16 1.48
N LYS A 137 9.30 -7.03 1.82
CA LYS A 137 9.68 -6.68 3.20
C LYS A 137 8.54 -5.96 3.92
N PHE A 138 8.54 -6.02 5.24
CA PHE A 138 7.53 -5.42 6.11
C PHE A 138 6.12 -5.99 5.95
N MET A 139 6.01 -7.26 5.63
CA MET A 139 4.74 -7.93 5.37
C MET A 139 4.29 -8.80 6.56
N GLY A 140 4.00 -8.16 7.71
CA GLY A 140 3.29 -8.84 8.81
C GLY A 140 1.85 -9.18 8.41
N GLU A 141 1.21 -10.08 9.13
CA GLU A 141 -0.15 -10.57 8.81
C GLU A 141 -1.18 -9.43 8.72
N LYS A 142 -1.07 -8.44 9.61
CA LYS A 142 -1.97 -7.27 9.59
C LYS A 142 -1.78 -6.44 8.32
N ILE A 143 -0.54 -6.17 7.94
CA ILE A 143 -0.22 -5.40 6.72
C ILE A 143 -0.71 -6.14 5.47
N VAL A 144 -0.47 -7.45 5.40
CA VAL A 144 -0.99 -8.30 4.32
C VAL A 144 -2.51 -8.20 4.21
N GLY A 145 -3.22 -8.38 5.31
CA GLY A 145 -4.68 -8.32 5.35
C GLY A 145 -5.21 -6.96 4.92
N GLU A 146 -4.67 -5.87 5.45
CA GLU A 146 -5.08 -4.50 5.10
C GLU A 146 -4.79 -4.16 3.63
N PHE A 147 -3.62 -4.52 3.13
CA PHE A 147 -3.28 -4.32 1.72
C PHE A 147 -4.27 -5.03 0.78
N LEU A 148 -4.50 -6.32 1.01
CA LEU A 148 -5.40 -7.12 0.17
C LEU A 148 -6.86 -6.66 0.28
N MET A 149 -7.31 -6.26 1.46
CA MET A 149 -8.62 -5.66 1.65
C MET A 149 -8.75 -4.35 0.88
N SER A 150 -7.74 -3.51 0.96
CA SER A 150 -7.74 -2.19 0.32
C SER A 150 -7.86 -2.24 -1.20
N ILE A 151 -7.39 -3.31 -1.83
CA ILE A 151 -7.42 -3.52 -3.29
C ILE A 151 -8.49 -4.54 -3.74
N GLY A 152 -9.35 -4.97 -2.83
CA GLY A 152 -10.50 -5.81 -3.16
C GLY A 152 -10.25 -7.32 -3.25
N TYR A 153 -9.08 -7.81 -2.86
CA TYR A 153 -8.76 -9.25 -2.86
C TYR A 153 -9.27 -10.00 -1.64
N LEU A 154 -9.48 -9.32 -0.52
CA LEU A 154 -10.14 -9.86 0.66
C LEU A 154 -11.40 -9.05 0.98
N LYS A 155 -12.44 -9.75 1.45
CA LYS A 155 -13.68 -9.11 1.91
C LYS A 155 -13.48 -8.41 3.24
N GLY A 156 -14.31 -7.37 3.52
CA GLY A 156 -14.37 -6.70 4.80
C GLY A 156 -13.98 -5.23 4.78
N ALA A 157 -13.65 -4.66 3.63
CA ALA A 157 -13.38 -3.23 3.48
C ALA A 157 -14.64 -2.40 3.83
N HIS A 158 -15.77 -2.81 3.28
CA HIS A 158 -17.08 -2.17 3.52
C HIS A 158 -18.09 -3.20 4.03
N HIS A 159 -18.98 -2.79 4.93
CA HIS A 159 -20.14 -3.61 5.33
C HIS A 159 -21.35 -3.34 4.41
N GLU A 160 -22.36 -4.21 4.46
CA GLU A 160 -23.52 -4.19 3.55
C GLU A 160 -24.27 -2.85 3.51
N ASN A 161 -24.29 -2.12 4.63
CA ASN A 161 -24.98 -0.83 4.74
C ASN A 161 -24.00 0.34 4.83
N CYS A 162 -22.85 0.24 4.18
CA CYS A 162 -21.85 1.30 4.22
C CYS A 162 -22.36 2.60 3.57
N PRO A 163 -22.48 3.72 4.31
CA PRO A 163 -23.07 4.95 3.78
C PRO A 163 -22.24 5.65 2.71
N GLY A 164 -20.98 5.30 2.56
CA GLY A 164 -20.08 5.92 1.58
C GLY A 164 -19.98 5.16 0.26
N VAL A 165 -20.64 4.01 0.12
CA VAL A 165 -20.55 3.16 -1.07
C VAL A 165 -21.96 2.76 -1.49
N VAL A 166 -22.37 3.26 -2.65
CA VAL A 166 -23.66 2.95 -3.27
C VAL A 166 -23.46 1.94 -4.40
#